data_90e9be21e8286d0cb5a9749be65f24cd
#
_entry.id   90e9be21e8286d0cb5a9749be65f24cd
#
_cell.length_a   1.000
_cell.length_b   1.000
_cell.length_c   1.000
_cell.angle_alpha   90.00
_cell.angle_beta   90.00
_cell.angle_gamma   90.00
#
_symmetry.space_group_name_H-M   'P 1'
#
loop_
_entity.id
_entity.type
_entity.pdbx_description
1 polymer ?
#
loop_
_entity_poly.entity_id
_entity_poly.type
_entity_poly.pdbx_seq_one_letter_code
_entity_poly.pdbx_strand_id
1 'polypeptide(L)'
;MKKYLLIITFLFTFSCHETEKQKNIIYLTPDCGCCHDWISHMESNDFNLEKNLDSNMYDVKINAGLPIDLASCHTAIINGYFIEGHVPANDVKRLLNENPDNIIGLTVPGMPSGTNVPGMEITDEKANFDVLAIDSNGNSSVWAHYE
;
A
#
# COMPACT_ATOMS: atom_id res chain seq x y z
N MET A 1 7.53 -42.42 -58.15
CA MET A 1 8.21 -41.59 -57.14
C MET A 1 7.17 -40.92 -56.25
N LYS A 2 6.97 -41.43 -55.01
CA LYS A 2 5.97 -40.91 -54.06
C LYS A 2 6.63 -39.79 -53.25
N LYS A 3 6.12 -38.58 -53.37
CA LYS A 3 6.53 -37.42 -52.53
C LYS A 3 5.76 -37.50 -51.20
N TYR A 4 6.47 -37.73 -50.11
CA TYR A 4 5.91 -37.61 -48.74
C TYR A 4 5.92 -36.16 -48.33
N LEU A 5 4.74 -35.58 -48.13
CA LEU A 5 4.55 -34.25 -47.55
C LEU A 5 4.61 -34.35 -46.03
N LEU A 6 5.71 -33.84 -45.43
CA LEU A 6 5.86 -33.78 -43.97
C LEU A 6 5.09 -32.56 -43.45
N ILE A 7 3.95 -32.83 -42.78
CA ILE A 7 3.19 -31.79 -42.07
C ILE A 7 3.82 -31.64 -40.69
N ILE A 8 4.56 -30.54 -40.47
CA ILE A 8 5.07 -30.17 -39.18
C ILE A 8 3.96 -29.44 -38.41
N THR A 9 3.32 -30.17 -37.47
CA THR A 9 2.35 -29.59 -36.52
C THR A 9 3.11 -28.81 -35.46
N PHE A 10 3.04 -27.47 -35.49
CA PHE A 10 3.60 -26.56 -34.47
C PHE A 10 2.63 -26.56 -33.28
N LEU A 11 2.97 -27.31 -32.22
CA LEU A 11 2.25 -27.25 -30.94
C LEU A 11 2.59 -25.96 -30.21
N PHE A 12 1.69 -24.98 -30.28
CA PHE A 12 1.74 -23.81 -29.41
C PHE A 12 1.39 -24.26 -27.98
N THR A 13 2.39 -24.42 -27.13
CA THR A 13 2.17 -24.53 -25.69
C THR A 13 1.84 -23.15 -25.13
N PHE A 14 0.57 -22.90 -24.86
CA PHE A 14 0.15 -21.75 -24.04
C PHE A 14 0.67 -22.01 -22.62
N SER A 15 1.81 -21.38 -22.27
CA SER A 15 2.28 -21.31 -20.89
C SER A 15 1.37 -20.34 -20.16
N CYS A 16 0.45 -20.85 -19.34
CA CYS A 16 -0.30 -20.06 -18.39
C CYS A 16 0.73 -19.57 -17.35
N HIS A 17 1.17 -18.32 -17.47
CA HIS A 17 1.98 -17.67 -16.44
C HIS A 17 1.03 -17.31 -15.31
N GLU A 18 0.98 -18.13 -14.26
CA GLU A 18 0.37 -17.74 -12.99
C GLU A 18 1.15 -16.55 -12.46
N THR A 19 0.58 -15.35 -12.56
CA THR A 19 1.09 -14.18 -11.85
C THR A 19 0.94 -14.46 -10.36
N GLU A 20 2.04 -14.70 -9.66
CA GLU A 20 2.04 -14.73 -8.19
C GLU A 20 1.38 -13.44 -7.71
N LYS A 21 0.24 -13.58 -7.02
CA LYS A 21 -0.46 -12.43 -6.43
C LYS A 21 0.48 -11.83 -5.38
N GLN A 22 0.99 -10.63 -5.65
CA GLN A 22 1.90 -9.94 -4.75
C GLN A 22 1.25 -9.83 -3.37
N LYS A 23 1.91 -10.36 -2.33
CA LYS A 23 1.41 -10.32 -0.96
C LYS A 23 1.39 -8.89 -0.47
N ASN A 24 0.28 -8.47 0.14
CA ASN A 24 0.22 -7.21 0.86
C ASN A 24 0.84 -7.42 2.25
N ILE A 25 1.85 -6.63 2.58
CA ILE A 25 2.61 -6.77 3.84
C ILE A 25 2.53 -5.45 4.60
N ILE A 26 2.32 -5.52 5.91
CA ILE A 26 2.47 -4.37 6.81
C ILE A 26 3.64 -4.58 7.76
N TYR A 27 4.52 -3.59 7.84
CA TYR A 27 5.64 -3.49 8.76
C TYR A 27 5.26 -2.56 9.91
N LEU A 28 5.41 -3.05 11.13
CA LEU A 28 5.08 -2.30 12.36
C LEU A 28 5.97 -2.77 13.52
N THR A 29 6.12 -1.90 14.52
CA THR A 29 6.78 -2.32 15.77
C THR A 29 5.82 -3.17 16.60
N PRO A 30 6.33 -4.11 17.42
CA PRO A 30 5.49 -5.01 18.22
C PRO A 30 4.50 -4.30 19.14
N ASP A 31 4.85 -3.11 19.64
CA ASP A 31 4.09 -2.37 20.66
C ASP A 31 3.15 -1.30 20.08
N CYS A 32 2.97 -1.26 18.74
CA CYS A 32 2.14 -0.25 18.09
C CYS A 32 0.64 -0.61 18.16
N GLY A 33 -0.06 -0.19 19.20
CA GLY A 33 -1.49 -0.46 19.40
C GLY A 33 -2.36 0.10 18.26
N CYS A 34 -2.22 1.38 17.93
CA CYS A 34 -2.99 2.04 16.87
C CYS A 34 -2.76 1.43 15.46
N CYS A 35 -1.60 0.80 15.24
CA CYS A 35 -1.35 0.08 14.00
C CYS A 35 -2.26 -1.15 13.85
N HIS A 36 -2.58 -1.83 14.96
CA HIS A 36 -3.51 -2.96 14.95
C HIS A 36 -4.94 -2.51 14.65
N ASP A 37 -5.34 -1.34 15.14
CA ASP A 37 -6.66 -0.77 14.86
C ASP A 37 -6.77 -0.35 13.39
N TRP A 38 -5.70 0.22 12.80
CA TRP A 38 -5.65 0.50 11.38
C TRP A 38 -5.71 -0.79 10.53
N ILE A 39 -5.03 -1.87 10.94
CA ILE A 39 -5.13 -3.17 10.27
C ILE A 39 -6.57 -3.66 10.28
N SER A 40 -7.27 -3.56 11.42
CA SER A 40 -8.69 -3.95 11.53
C SER A 40 -9.59 -3.13 10.61
N HIS A 41 -9.31 -1.81 10.46
CA HIS A 41 -9.98 -0.96 9.47
C HIS A 41 -9.74 -1.46 8.04
N MET A 42 -8.49 -1.80 7.69
CA MET A 42 -8.16 -2.32 6.36
C MET A 42 -8.82 -3.68 6.08
N GLU A 43 -8.79 -4.60 7.04
CA GLU A 43 -9.45 -5.91 6.96
C GLU A 43 -10.96 -5.78 6.77
N SER A 44 -11.61 -4.83 7.47
CA SER A 44 -13.04 -4.52 7.30
C SER A 44 -13.38 -3.92 5.94
N ASN A 45 -12.36 -3.52 5.17
CA ASN A 45 -12.44 -2.97 3.83
C ASN A 45 -11.88 -3.92 2.76
N ASP A 46 -11.83 -5.23 3.03
CA ASP A 46 -11.42 -6.31 2.12
C ASP A 46 -9.92 -6.36 1.80
N PHE A 47 -9.07 -5.69 2.58
CA PHE A 47 -7.63 -5.85 2.49
C PHE A 47 -7.17 -6.98 3.41
N ASN A 48 -6.33 -7.86 2.88
CA ASN A 48 -5.65 -8.88 3.69
C ASN A 48 -4.16 -8.51 3.77
N LEU A 49 -3.68 -8.24 4.98
CA LEU A 49 -2.31 -7.79 5.25
C LEU A 49 -1.54 -8.84 6.05
N GLU A 50 -0.42 -9.30 5.52
CA GLU A 50 0.54 -10.12 6.26
C GLU A 50 1.36 -9.22 7.19
N LYS A 51 1.34 -9.52 8.51
CA LYS A 51 2.05 -8.71 9.52
C LYS A 51 3.52 -9.12 9.57
N ASN A 52 4.41 -8.14 9.44
CA ASN A 52 5.85 -8.28 9.66
C ASN A 52 6.27 -7.35 10.80
N LEU A 53 6.63 -7.94 11.94
CA LEU A 53 7.11 -7.19 13.09
C LEU A 53 8.60 -6.85 12.88
N ASP A 54 8.90 -5.57 12.73
CA ASP A 54 10.25 -5.07 12.53
C ASP A 54 10.52 -3.89 13.48
N SER A 55 11.64 -3.97 14.19
CA SER A 55 12.10 -2.89 15.07
C SER A 55 12.87 -1.80 14.30
N ASN A 56 13.35 -2.12 13.08
CA ASN A 56 14.09 -1.18 12.23
C ASN A 56 13.19 -0.54 11.16
N MET A 57 12.17 0.17 11.61
CA MET A 57 11.22 0.85 10.74
C MET A 57 11.85 1.90 9.83
N TYR A 58 13.01 2.46 10.22
CA TYR A 58 13.72 3.44 9.39
C TYR A 58 14.13 2.85 8.03
N ASP A 59 14.78 1.68 8.04
CA ASP A 59 15.22 1.04 6.80
C ASP A 59 14.03 0.60 5.93
N VAL A 60 12.94 0.13 6.55
CA VAL A 60 11.70 -0.21 5.82
C VAL A 60 11.18 1.00 5.04
N LYS A 61 11.10 2.16 5.69
CA LYS A 61 10.59 3.40 5.09
C LYS A 61 11.48 3.91 3.96
N ILE A 62 12.79 3.96 4.20
CA ILE A 62 13.76 4.39 3.19
C ILE A 62 13.75 3.47 1.96
N ASN A 63 13.73 2.15 2.19
CA ASN A 63 13.68 1.17 1.09
C ASN A 63 12.36 1.24 0.29
N ALA A 64 11.27 1.68 0.91
CA ALA A 64 10.00 1.94 0.24
C ALA A 64 10.00 3.26 -0.57
N GLY A 65 11.04 4.10 -0.43
CA GLY A 65 11.14 5.40 -1.09
C GLY A 65 10.39 6.54 -0.38
N LEU A 66 9.99 6.33 0.88
CA LEU A 66 9.30 7.36 1.67
C LEU A 66 10.26 8.47 2.07
N PRO A 67 9.95 9.76 1.82
CA PRO A 67 10.64 10.88 2.45
C PRO A 67 10.44 10.83 3.97
N ILE A 68 11.54 10.73 4.73
CA ILE A 68 11.47 10.41 6.17
C ILE A 68 10.79 11.49 7.01
N ASP A 69 10.77 12.74 6.57
CA ASP A 69 10.04 13.84 7.17
C ASP A 69 8.51 13.72 7.04
N LEU A 70 8.04 12.83 6.15
CA LEU A 70 6.63 12.50 5.96
C LEU A 70 6.26 11.14 6.58
N ALA A 71 7.12 10.60 7.44
CA ALA A 71 6.90 9.30 8.08
C ALA A 71 5.83 9.34 9.19
N SER A 72 5.26 8.17 9.45
CA SER A 72 4.32 7.87 10.53
C SER A 72 4.72 6.59 11.27
N CYS A 73 3.80 5.89 11.91
CA CYS A 73 4.11 4.77 12.81
C CYS A 73 4.33 3.43 12.11
N HIS A 74 3.68 3.16 10.97
CA HIS A 74 3.79 1.89 10.24
C HIS A 74 3.85 2.13 8.73
N THR A 75 4.33 1.11 8.01
CA THR A 75 4.41 1.13 6.54
C THR A 75 3.82 -0.16 5.99
N ALA A 76 2.80 -0.08 5.15
CA ALA A 76 2.33 -1.23 4.39
C ALA A 76 2.81 -1.15 2.94
N ILE A 77 3.05 -2.31 2.32
CA ILE A 77 3.27 -2.44 0.87
C ILE A 77 2.05 -3.16 0.31
N ILE A 78 1.27 -2.46 -0.50
CA ILE A 78 0.02 -2.95 -1.08
C ILE A 78 0.11 -2.82 -2.59
N ASN A 79 0.12 -3.94 -3.29
CA ASN A 79 0.25 -3.99 -4.75
C ASN A 79 1.43 -3.14 -5.30
N GLY A 80 2.54 -3.10 -4.57
CA GLY A 80 3.76 -2.36 -4.94
C GLY A 80 3.81 -0.90 -4.48
N TYR A 81 2.70 -0.32 -4.03
CA TYR A 81 2.66 1.00 -3.41
C TYR A 81 2.98 0.93 -1.92
N PHE A 82 3.74 1.88 -1.39
CA PHE A 82 3.79 2.04 0.06
C PHE A 82 2.56 2.81 0.55
N ILE A 83 2.07 2.42 1.72
CA ILE A 83 1.00 3.09 2.45
C ILE A 83 1.53 3.38 3.85
N GLU A 84 1.72 4.64 4.16
CA GLU A 84 2.38 5.09 5.39
C GLU A 84 1.37 5.72 6.35
N GLY A 85 1.32 5.21 7.57
CA GLY A 85 0.42 5.70 8.61
C GLY A 85 -1.05 5.43 8.34
N HIS A 86 -1.92 6.24 8.90
CA HIS A 86 -3.36 5.98 9.00
C HIS A 86 -4.15 6.42 7.76
N VAL A 87 -3.68 6.03 6.57
CA VAL A 87 -4.36 6.31 5.29
C VAL A 87 -5.70 5.57 5.26
N PRO A 88 -6.83 6.26 4.98
CA PRO A 88 -8.14 5.62 4.85
C PRO A 88 -8.18 4.58 3.72
N ALA A 89 -8.85 3.45 3.98
CA ALA A 89 -8.95 2.35 3.01
C ALA A 89 -9.55 2.78 1.65
N ASN A 90 -10.45 3.76 1.64
CA ASN A 90 -11.02 4.30 0.40
C ASN A 90 -9.98 5.01 -0.47
N ASP A 91 -9.00 5.70 0.14
CA ASP A 91 -7.90 6.33 -0.58
C ASP A 91 -6.95 5.29 -1.16
N VAL A 92 -6.69 4.20 -0.42
CA VAL A 92 -5.92 3.07 -0.93
C VAL A 92 -6.65 2.39 -2.10
N LYS A 93 -7.97 2.13 -1.98
CA LYS A 93 -8.79 1.59 -3.08
C LYS A 93 -8.75 2.50 -4.32
N ARG A 94 -8.82 3.82 -4.11
CA ARG A 94 -8.72 4.80 -5.20
C ARG A 94 -7.36 4.73 -5.89
N LEU A 95 -6.27 4.69 -5.12
CA LEU A 95 -4.91 4.54 -5.66
C LEU A 95 -4.77 3.28 -6.53
N LEU A 96 -5.26 2.14 -6.03
CA LEU A 96 -5.20 0.88 -6.77
C LEU A 96 -6.05 0.88 -8.05
N ASN A 97 -7.18 1.58 -8.04
CA ASN A 97 -8.07 1.70 -9.20
C ASN A 97 -7.53 2.66 -10.25
N GLU A 98 -7.01 3.81 -9.83
CA GLU A 98 -6.44 4.82 -10.74
C GLU A 98 -5.08 4.39 -11.29
N ASN A 99 -4.32 3.61 -10.50
CA ASN A 99 -3.00 3.05 -10.85
C ASN A 99 -2.07 4.08 -11.56
N PRO A 100 -1.80 5.23 -10.93
CA PRO A 100 -1.04 6.31 -11.57
C PRO A 100 0.44 5.94 -11.72
N ASP A 101 1.00 6.12 -12.92
CA ASP A 101 2.37 5.69 -13.28
C ASP A 101 3.48 6.37 -12.48
N ASN A 102 3.24 7.58 -11.95
CA ASN A 102 4.26 8.39 -11.29
C ASN A 102 4.18 8.39 -9.76
N ILE A 103 3.12 7.82 -9.17
CA ILE A 103 2.95 7.76 -7.71
C ILE A 103 3.54 6.43 -7.21
N ILE A 104 4.32 6.48 -6.13
CA ILE A 104 4.92 5.32 -5.48
C ILE A 104 4.27 4.97 -4.14
N GLY A 105 3.43 5.84 -3.59
CA GLY A 105 2.71 5.58 -2.35
C GLY A 105 1.89 6.75 -1.83
N LEU A 106 1.18 6.49 -0.73
CA LEU A 106 0.41 7.47 0.03
C LEU A 106 0.94 7.55 1.46
N THR A 107 0.85 8.73 2.07
CA THR A 107 1.19 8.93 3.48
C THR A 107 0.19 9.84 4.18
N VAL A 108 -0.09 9.53 5.45
CA VAL A 108 -0.62 10.46 6.45
C VAL A 108 0.51 10.75 7.43
N PRO A 109 1.23 11.87 7.27
CA PRO A 109 2.39 12.18 8.09
C PRO A 109 2.02 12.36 9.57
N GLY A 110 2.92 11.96 10.46
CA GLY A 110 2.70 12.05 11.89
C GLY A 110 1.61 11.09 12.38
N MET A 111 0.84 11.52 13.37
CA MET A 111 -0.25 10.75 13.98
C MET A 111 -1.44 11.68 14.30
N PRO A 112 -2.18 12.17 13.30
CA PRO A 112 -3.43 12.86 13.57
C PRO A 112 -4.40 11.94 14.30
N SER A 113 -5.23 12.49 15.17
CA SER A 113 -6.24 11.73 15.91
C SER A 113 -7.59 12.41 15.82
N GLY A 114 -8.64 11.61 15.61
CA GLY A 114 -10.01 12.11 15.47
C GLY A 114 -10.94 11.04 14.94
N THR A 115 -12.25 11.28 15.04
CA THR A 115 -13.29 10.32 14.62
C THR A 115 -13.24 9.94 13.14
N ASN A 116 -12.49 10.68 12.34
CA ASN A 116 -12.29 10.46 10.90
C ASN A 116 -10.90 9.91 10.54
N VAL A 117 -10.07 9.55 11.53
CA VAL A 117 -8.72 8.97 11.33
C VAL A 117 -8.76 7.48 11.68
N PRO A 118 -8.69 6.56 10.69
CA PRO A 118 -8.81 5.12 10.93
C PRO A 118 -7.77 4.58 11.91
N GLY A 119 -8.21 3.96 13.02
CA GLY A 119 -7.35 3.43 14.08
C GLY A 119 -6.76 4.50 15.01
N MET A 120 -7.23 5.76 14.89
CA MET A 120 -6.85 6.88 15.77
C MET A 120 -8.09 7.64 16.25
N GLU A 121 -9.23 6.96 16.40
CA GLU A 121 -10.51 7.51 16.88
C GLU A 121 -10.50 7.67 18.42
N ILE A 122 -9.45 8.31 18.95
CA ILE A 122 -9.20 8.47 20.39
C ILE A 122 -9.75 9.79 20.97
N THR A 123 -10.40 10.61 20.14
CA THR A 123 -11.06 11.86 20.52
C THR A 123 -12.47 11.89 19.95
N ASP A 124 -13.35 12.74 20.51
CA ASP A 124 -14.73 12.91 20.02
C ASP A 124 -14.82 13.91 18.87
N GLU A 125 -13.71 14.56 18.49
CA GLU A 125 -13.65 15.56 17.44
C GLU A 125 -13.05 14.96 16.16
N LYS A 126 -13.34 15.57 15.02
CA LYS A 126 -12.66 15.25 13.76
C LYS A 126 -11.27 15.87 13.73
N ALA A 127 -10.33 15.20 13.09
CA ALA A 127 -9.03 15.75 12.75
C ALA A 127 -9.09 16.52 11.41
N ASN A 128 -8.23 17.54 11.31
CA ASN A 128 -7.91 18.15 10.02
C ASN A 128 -6.55 17.58 9.57
N PHE A 129 -6.54 16.84 8.45
CA PHE A 129 -5.32 16.22 7.94
C PHE A 129 -5.40 15.96 6.43
N ASP A 130 -4.23 15.84 5.82
CA ASP A 130 -4.09 15.47 4.42
C ASP A 130 -3.58 14.03 4.28
N VAL A 131 -4.09 13.34 3.26
CA VAL A 131 -3.42 12.20 2.64
C VAL A 131 -2.56 12.77 1.52
N LEU A 132 -1.27 12.49 1.54
CA LEU A 132 -0.33 12.93 0.53
C LEU A 132 0.04 11.79 -0.41
N ALA A 133 0.06 12.06 -1.72
CA ALA A 133 0.65 11.17 -2.72
C ALA A 133 2.12 11.55 -2.92
N ILE A 134 2.99 10.53 -2.98
CA ILE A 134 4.43 10.70 -3.18
C ILE A 134 4.79 10.17 -4.57
N ASP A 135 5.48 11.00 -5.34
CA ASP A 135 5.97 10.60 -6.67
C ASP A 135 7.36 9.91 -6.60
N SER A 136 7.79 9.36 -7.74
CA SER A 136 9.09 8.68 -7.86
C SER A 136 10.32 9.58 -7.65
N ASN A 137 10.14 10.91 -7.59
CA ASN A 137 11.19 11.87 -7.29
C ASN A 137 11.17 12.29 -5.80
N GLY A 138 10.24 11.77 -5.00
CA GLY A 138 10.05 12.11 -3.60
C GLY A 138 9.24 13.41 -3.36
N ASN A 139 8.62 13.98 -4.40
CA ASN A 139 7.74 15.14 -4.22
C ASN A 139 6.37 14.70 -3.69
N SER A 140 5.79 15.52 -2.82
CA SER A 140 4.44 15.29 -2.27
C SER A 140 3.40 16.20 -2.93
N SER A 141 2.17 15.68 -3.05
CA SER A 141 0.98 16.43 -3.45
C SER A 141 -0.22 15.95 -2.65
N VAL A 142 -1.20 16.82 -2.42
CA VAL A 142 -2.43 16.45 -1.70
C VAL A 142 -3.22 15.47 -2.54
N TRP A 143 -3.43 14.26 -2.00
CA TRP A 143 -4.28 13.22 -2.56
C TRP A 143 -5.73 13.38 -2.09
N ALA A 144 -5.93 13.56 -0.79
CA ALA A 144 -7.22 13.84 -0.17
C ALA A 144 -7.05 14.76 1.03
N HIS A 145 -8.09 15.53 1.35
CA HIS A 145 -8.17 16.41 2.51
C HIS A 145 -9.37 15.99 3.37
N TYR A 146 -9.16 15.93 4.68
CA TYR A 146 -10.15 15.55 5.68
C TYR A 146 -10.28 16.64 6.76
N GLU A 147 -11.55 17.00 7.10
CA GLU A 147 -11.91 17.96 8.15
C GLU A 147 -13.18 17.57 8.92
#